data_b71c900de001821d4181d6889132da6d
#
_entry.id   b71c900de001821d4181d6889132da6d
#
_cell.length_a   1.000
_cell.length_b   1.000
_cell.length_c   1.000
_cell.angle_alpha   90.00
_cell.angle_beta   90.00
_cell.angle_gamma   90.00
#
_symmetry.space_group_name_H-M   'P 1'
#
loop_
_entity.id
_entity.type
_entity.pdbx_description
1 polymer ?
#
loop_
_entity_poly.entity_id
_entity_poly.type
_entity_poly.pdbx_seq_one_letter_code
_entity_poly.pdbx_strand_id
1 'polypeptide(L)'
;MKKALALLLALVCLLTLAGCDRRSMNYIIQHEPSIQGIVTDTTDTAILLENADGEYWVSLDVQNGDSMTHFSVGDEVVVYFDGNIAESYPMQITTVYAITLRTPAHRTGESRP
;
A
#
# COMPACT_ATOMS: atom_id res chain seq x y z
N MET A 1 6.77 -24.47 41.12
CA MET A 1 5.51 -24.34 40.38
C MET A 1 5.18 -22.91 39.98
N LYS A 2 5.26 -21.96 40.89
CA LYS A 2 4.94 -20.57 40.53
C LYS A 2 5.90 -19.98 39.50
N LYS A 3 7.17 -20.37 39.57
CA LYS A 3 8.18 -19.88 38.59
C LYS A 3 7.95 -20.44 37.20
N ALA A 4 7.51 -21.70 37.09
CA ALA A 4 7.22 -22.30 35.81
C ALA A 4 5.98 -21.68 35.17
N LEU A 5 4.98 -21.33 35.97
CA LEU A 5 3.79 -20.66 35.48
C LEU A 5 4.11 -19.25 34.95
N ALA A 6 4.96 -18.52 35.68
CA ALA A 6 5.38 -17.18 35.23
C ALA A 6 6.18 -17.23 33.95
N LEU A 7 7.05 -18.22 33.78
CA LEU A 7 7.79 -18.41 32.54
C LEU A 7 6.86 -18.76 31.38
N LEU A 8 5.86 -19.58 31.60
CA LEU A 8 4.90 -19.95 30.60
C LEU A 8 4.09 -18.73 30.14
N LEU A 9 3.65 -17.90 31.08
CA LEU A 9 2.93 -16.68 30.75
C LEU A 9 3.79 -15.70 29.96
N ALA A 10 5.06 -15.55 30.35
CA ALA A 10 5.98 -14.69 29.62
C ALA A 10 6.19 -15.18 28.19
N LEU A 11 6.30 -16.49 28.01
CA LEU A 11 6.46 -17.08 26.68
C LEU A 11 5.23 -16.85 25.81
N VAL A 12 4.05 -17.00 26.36
CA VAL A 12 2.80 -16.75 25.64
C VAL A 12 2.69 -15.28 25.25
N CYS A 13 3.08 -14.37 26.12
CA CYS A 13 3.09 -12.94 25.79
C CYS A 13 4.07 -12.62 24.66
N LEU A 14 5.25 -13.23 24.67
CA LEU A 14 6.23 -13.06 23.59
C LEU A 14 5.70 -13.57 22.26
N LEU A 15 5.01 -14.70 22.27
CA LEU A 15 4.42 -15.26 21.05
C LEU A 15 3.33 -14.35 20.48
N THR A 16 2.50 -13.75 21.34
CA THR A 16 1.49 -12.82 20.87
C THR A 16 2.09 -11.54 20.31
N LEU A 17 3.17 -11.04 20.89
CA LEU A 17 3.88 -9.89 20.35
C LEU A 17 4.56 -10.21 19.02
N ALA A 18 5.15 -11.39 18.92
CA ALA A 18 5.77 -11.83 17.66
C ALA A 18 4.74 -12.06 16.56
N GLY A 19 3.48 -12.26 16.93
CA GLY A 19 2.38 -12.41 15.99
C GLY A 19 1.84 -11.10 15.43
N CYS A 20 2.37 -9.96 15.86
CA CYS A 20 1.99 -8.68 15.28
C CYS A 20 2.29 -8.69 13.78
N ASP A 21 1.26 -8.51 12.99
CA ASP A 21 1.37 -8.63 11.56
C ASP A 21 2.14 -7.44 10.98
N ARG A 22 3.29 -7.72 10.40
CA ARG A 22 4.09 -6.71 9.72
C ARG A 22 3.44 -6.18 8.47
N ARG A 23 2.40 -6.86 7.99
CA ARG A 23 1.69 -6.48 6.78
C ARG A 23 0.40 -5.71 7.08
N SER A 24 0.18 -5.32 8.33
CA SER A 24 -0.96 -4.47 8.64
C SER A 24 -0.81 -3.13 7.95
N MET A 25 -1.92 -2.48 7.65
CA MET A 25 -1.90 -1.18 7.00
C MET A 25 -1.13 -0.15 7.81
N ASN A 26 -1.28 -0.16 9.13
CA ASN A 26 -0.54 0.77 9.98
C ASN A 26 0.97 0.58 9.88
N TYR A 27 1.43 -0.67 9.85
CA TYR A 27 2.85 -0.95 9.70
C TYR A 27 3.36 -0.48 8.35
N ILE A 28 2.63 -0.81 7.29
CA ILE A 28 3.01 -0.46 5.92
C ILE A 28 3.13 1.06 5.77
N ILE A 29 2.14 1.78 6.24
CA ILE A 29 2.11 3.25 6.14
C ILE A 29 3.30 3.88 6.87
N GLN A 30 3.72 3.29 7.99
CA GLN A 30 4.76 3.87 8.82
C GLN A 30 6.17 3.46 8.42
N HIS A 31 6.36 2.32 7.77
CA HIS A 31 7.70 1.74 7.60
C HIS A 31 8.11 1.51 6.14
N GLU A 32 7.18 1.39 5.22
CA GLU A 32 7.54 1.06 3.85
C GLU A 32 7.71 2.30 3.00
N PRO A 33 8.57 2.24 1.98
CA PRO A 33 8.69 3.34 1.02
C PRO A 33 7.35 3.60 0.32
N SER A 34 7.14 4.84 -0.07
CA SER A 34 5.92 5.19 -0.77
C SER A 34 6.19 6.18 -1.89
N ILE A 35 5.28 6.16 -2.86
CA ILE A 35 5.26 7.12 -3.95
C ILE A 35 3.81 7.56 -4.12
N GLN A 36 3.61 8.82 -4.45
CA GLN A 36 2.25 9.31 -4.69
C GLN A 36 2.17 9.92 -6.07
N GLY A 37 0.96 9.92 -6.61
CA GLY A 37 0.70 10.48 -7.91
C GLY A 37 -0.77 10.37 -8.28
N ILE A 38 -1.05 10.71 -9.52
CA ILE A 38 -2.42 10.72 -10.03
C ILE A 38 -2.57 9.60 -11.04
N VAL A 39 -3.66 8.85 -10.92
CA VAL A 39 -3.97 7.76 -11.85
C VAL A 39 -4.37 8.38 -13.20
N THR A 40 -3.62 8.03 -14.24
CA THR A 40 -3.88 8.52 -15.59
C THR A 40 -4.43 7.45 -16.53
N ASP A 41 -4.30 6.19 -16.15
CA ASP A 41 -4.87 5.07 -16.89
C ASP A 41 -5.06 3.89 -15.94
N THR A 42 -5.96 2.98 -16.29
CA THR A 42 -6.21 1.78 -15.51
C THR A 42 -6.39 0.58 -16.42
N THR A 43 -5.89 -0.57 -15.95
CA THR A 43 -6.16 -1.87 -16.57
C THR A 43 -6.68 -2.81 -15.49
N ASP A 44 -7.01 -4.04 -15.86
CA ASP A 44 -7.47 -5.03 -14.89
C ASP A 44 -6.40 -5.39 -13.87
N THR A 45 -5.12 -5.20 -14.19
CA THR A 45 -4.01 -5.67 -13.37
C THR A 45 -3.06 -4.57 -12.92
N ALA A 46 -3.24 -3.33 -13.40
CA ALA A 46 -2.32 -2.24 -13.09
C ALA A 46 -2.99 -0.88 -13.25
N ILE A 47 -2.41 0.11 -12.61
CA ILE A 47 -2.76 1.51 -12.84
C ILE A 47 -1.52 2.25 -13.32
N LEU A 48 -1.71 3.25 -14.17
CA LEU A 48 -0.66 4.16 -14.58
C LEU A 48 -0.70 5.38 -13.68
N LEU A 49 0.39 5.62 -12.98
CA LEU A 49 0.52 6.69 -12.02
C LEU A 49 1.45 7.75 -12.57
N GLU A 50 1.06 9.01 -12.47
CA GLU A 50 1.89 10.11 -12.94
C GLU A 50 2.20 11.07 -11.77
N ASN A 51 3.45 11.48 -11.70
CA ASN A 51 3.87 12.53 -10.77
C ASN A 51 5.00 13.35 -11.40
N ALA A 52 5.63 14.23 -10.61
CA ALA A 52 6.68 15.11 -11.11
C ALA A 52 7.91 14.35 -11.63
N ASP A 53 8.13 13.13 -11.18
CA ASP A 53 9.28 12.33 -11.55
C ASP A 53 9.04 11.47 -12.80
N GLY A 54 7.81 11.27 -13.20
CA GLY A 54 7.49 10.50 -14.39
C GLY A 54 6.22 9.68 -14.26
N GLU A 55 6.15 8.63 -15.06
CA GLU A 55 5.01 7.73 -15.12
C GLU A 55 5.41 6.33 -14.67
N TYR A 56 4.51 5.67 -13.94
CA TYR A 56 4.77 4.37 -13.34
C TYR A 56 3.57 3.45 -13.56
N TRP A 57 3.81 2.27 -14.12
CA TRP A 57 2.84 1.19 -14.06
C TRP A 57 2.94 0.53 -12.70
N VAL A 58 1.87 0.55 -11.95
CA VAL A 58 1.80 0.03 -10.58
C VAL A 58 0.92 -1.21 -10.58
N SER A 59 1.47 -2.33 -10.12
CA SER A 59 0.73 -3.58 -10.05
C SER A 59 -0.41 -3.49 -9.04
N LEU A 60 -1.59 -3.96 -9.42
CA LEU A 60 -2.73 -4.08 -8.52
C LEU A 60 -2.74 -5.38 -7.73
N ASP A 61 -1.73 -6.23 -7.92
CA ASP A 61 -1.55 -7.44 -7.12
C ASP A 61 -0.89 -7.05 -5.79
N VAL A 62 -1.69 -6.44 -4.92
CA VAL A 62 -1.22 -5.91 -3.64
C VAL A 62 -1.18 -7.02 -2.59
N GLN A 63 -0.18 -6.97 -1.73
CA GLN A 63 0.00 -8.00 -0.72
C GLN A 63 -0.96 -7.85 0.46
N ASN A 64 -1.37 -6.64 0.78
CA ASN A 64 -2.31 -6.42 1.86
C ASN A 64 -3.74 -6.54 1.34
N GLY A 65 -4.50 -7.50 1.88
CA GLY A 65 -5.87 -7.75 1.43
C GLY A 65 -6.85 -6.64 1.75
N ASP A 66 -6.49 -5.72 2.65
CA ASP A 66 -7.34 -4.58 2.98
C ASP A 66 -7.08 -3.38 2.07
N SER A 67 -6.09 -3.50 1.19
CA SER A 67 -5.77 -2.42 0.26
C SER A 67 -6.84 -2.28 -0.80
N MET A 68 -7.03 -1.05 -1.26
CA MET A 68 -7.87 -0.79 -2.43
C MET A 68 -7.21 -1.34 -3.69
N THR A 69 -8.02 -1.86 -4.60
CA THR A 69 -7.56 -2.36 -5.89
C THR A 69 -8.35 -1.79 -7.07
N HIS A 70 -9.30 -0.90 -6.79
CA HIS A 70 -10.11 -0.25 -7.81
C HIS A 70 -9.91 1.25 -7.73
N PHE A 71 -9.49 1.84 -8.83
CA PHE A 71 -9.21 3.26 -8.90
C PHE A 71 -9.77 3.83 -10.20
N SER A 72 -10.05 5.12 -10.17
CA SER A 72 -10.52 5.87 -11.34
C SER A 72 -9.43 6.82 -11.81
N VAL A 73 -9.40 7.07 -13.11
CA VAL A 73 -8.51 8.09 -13.67
C VAL A 73 -8.81 9.42 -12.97
N GLY A 74 -7.76 10.07 -12.50
CA GLY A 74 -7.85 11.31 -11.73
C GLY A 74 -7.73 11.12 -10.23
N ASP A 75 -7.82 9.89 -9.72
CA ASP A 75 -7.62 9.64 -8.30
C ASP A 75 -6.17 9.95 -7.92
N GLU A 76 -5.98 10.61 -6.80
CA GLU A 76 -4.65 10.77 -6.22
C GLU A 76 -4.44 9.68 -5.18
N VAL A 77 -3.37 8.90 -5.36
CA VAL A 77 -3.11 7.72 -4.55
C VAL A 77 -1.70 7.74 -3.99
N VAL A 78 -1.51 6.98 -2.91
CA VAL A 78 -0.20 6.70 -2.34
C VAL A 78 0.04 5.19 -2.46
N VAL A 79 1.16 4.82 -3.07
CA VAL A 79 1.54 3.43 -3.28
C VAL A 79 2.68 3.08 -2.33
N TYR A 80 2.47 2.09 -1.50
CA TYR A 80 3.50 1.56 -0.59
C TYR A 80 4.09 0.32 -1.21
N PHE A 81 5.40 0.29 -1.36
CA PHE A 81 6.07 -0.76 -2.13
C PHE A 81 7.45 -1.07 -1.51
N ASP A 82 8.20 -1.96 -2.13
CA ASP A 82 9.49 -2.43 -1.60
C ASP A 82 10.65 -1.48 -1.87
N GLY A 83 10.40 -0.35 -2.50
CA GLY A 83 11.43 0.60 -2.86
C GLY A 83 12.08 0.36 -4.22
N ASN A 84 11.75 -0.74 -4.89
CA ASN A 84 12.33 -1.09 -6.18
C ASN A 84 11.44 -0.61 -7.32
N ILE A 85 12.04 0.12 -8.24
CA ILE A 85 11.36 0.63 -9.43
C ILE A 85 12.14 0.16 -10.64
N ALA A 86 11.47 -0.57 -11.55
CA ALA A 86 12.09 -0.98 -12.79
C ALA A 86 12.24 0.22 -13.71
N GLU A 87 13.46 0.45 -14.18
CA GLU A 87 13.77 1.59 -15.02
C GLU A 87 13.45 1.30 -16.47
N SER A 88 12.18 1.23 -16.76
CA SER A 88 11.65 1.13 -18.11
C SER A 88 10.92 2.43 -18.45
N TYR A 89 10.31 2.51 -19.61
CA TYR A 89 9.51 3.68 -19.96
C TYR A 89 8.14 3.22 -20.47
N PRO A 90 7.08 3.44 -19.70
CA PRO A 90 7.06 3.98 -18.33
C PRO A 90 7.77 3.07 -17.33
N MET A 91 8.15 3.62 -16.18
CA MET A 91 8.74 2.83 -15.09
C MET A 91 7.70 1.86 -14.53
N GLN A 92 8.17 0.83 -13.81
CA GLN A 92 7.27 -0.19 -13.27
C GLN A 92 7.55 -0.45 -11.80
N ILE A 93 6.46 -0.59 -11.04
CA ILE A 93 6.49 -1.00 -9.64
C ILE A 93 5.72 -2.32 -9.56
N THR A 94 6.43 -3.40 -9.32
CA THR A 94 5.85 -4.75 -9.37
C THR A 94 5.55 -5.35 -8.00
N THR A 95 6.26 -4.93 -6.97
CA THR A 95 6.01 -5.41 -5.61
C THR A 95 5.32 -4.32 -4.82
N VAL A 96 4.02 -4.45 -4.67
CA VAL A 96 3.18 -3.44 -4.03
C VAL A 96 2.57 -4.04 -2.79
N TYR A 97 2.76 -3.37 -1.66
CA TYR A 97 2.19 -3.82 -0.39
C TYR A 97 0.76 -3.30 -0.21
N ALA A 98 0.53 -2.04 -0.51
CA ALA A 98 -0.78 -1.43 -0.36
C ALA A 98 -0.88 -0.16 -1.20
N ILE A 99 -2.09 0.21 -1.56
CA ILE A 99 -2.38 1.46 -2.25
C ILE A 99 -3.52 2.13 -1.49
N THR A 100 -3.35 3.41 -1.14
CA THR A 100 -4.39 4.16 -0.45
C THR A 100 -4.84 5.33 -1.31
N LEU A 101 -6.12 5.64 -1.22
CA LEU A 101 -6.69 6.80 -1.90
C LEU A 101 -6.44 8.04 -1.06
N ARG A 102 -5.75 9.01 -1.62
CA ARG A 102 -5.50 10.27 -0.94
C ARG A 102 -6.57 11.30 -1.27
N THR A 103 -6.88 11.45 -2.55
CA THR A 103 -7.89 12.38 -3.02
C THR A 103 -8.64 11.70 -4.17
N PRO A 104 -9.96 11.52 -4.05
CA PRO A 104 -10.70 10.90 -5.14
C PRO A 104 -10.76 11.80 -6.37
N ALA A 105 -10.94 11.18 -7.51
CA ALA A 105 -11.07 11.90 -8.76
C ALA A 105 -12.19 12.92 -8.67
N HIS A 106 -11.94 14.09 -9.22
CA HIS A 106 -12.94 15.14 -9.24
C HIS A 106 -13.99 14.80 -10.29
N ARG A 107 -15.20 14.51 -9.85
CA ARG A 107 -16.29 14.12 -10.73
C ARG A 107 -17.27 15.25 -10.91
N THR A 108 -17.80 15.30 -12.10
CA THR A 108 -18.87 16.26 -12.40
C THR A 108 -20.04 16.03 -11.45
N GLY A 109 -20.49 17.07 -10.79
CA GLY A 109 -21.58 17.00 -9.84
C GLY A 109 -21.16 16.75 -8.42
N GLU A 110 -19.92 16.41 -8.20
CA GLU A 110 -19.37 16.25 -6.85
C GLU A 110 -18.69 17.49 -6.37
N SER A 111 -18.52 18.39 -7.25
CA SER A 111 -17.88 19.62 -6.89
C SER A 111 -18.67 20.28 -5.83
N ARG A 112 -18.65 20.04 -5.26
CA ARG A 112 -19.26 20.67 -4.68
C ARG A 112 -19.37 20.90 -3.83
N PRO A 113 -19.56 20.90 -3.63
CA PRO A 113 -19.79 21.97 -2.99
C PRO A 113 -19.02 22.29 -2.17
#